data_4996d793ccec2bad51dc8f759fe2daa5
#
_entry.id   4996d793ccec2bad51dc8f759fe2daa5
#
_cell.length_a   1.000
_cell.length_b   1.000
_cell.length_c   1.000
_cell.angle_alpha   90.00
_cell.angle_beta   90.00
_cell.angle_gamma   90.00
#
_symmetry.space_group_name_H-M   'P 1'
#
loop_
_entity.id
_entity.type
_entity.pdbx_description
1 polymer ?
#
loop_
_entity_poly.entity_id
_entity_poly.type
_entity_poly.pdbx_seq_one_letter_code
_entity_poly.pdbx_strand_id
1 'polypeptide(L)'
;SKDSYKPLSLSDIKEGKQDTFAKTVDYYFPGELADLILKKGPPLDSSILSQDQVGHIQRWLDEDSCGFVTKLLYRASCDGWRASNFHSKCDNQGPTLTVIRSTGGYIFGGFCDTAWSGEGGYKTSAKAFLFTLKCYSGLAPTKMRVKERNNDRAVYHNRSYGPSFGGGYDICVYGNANSNSNSSTSVGHTYECPAGQTGNAFLTGSHNFQASEVEVFSVQEKV
;
A
#
# COMPACT_ATOMS: atom_id res chain seq x y z
N SER A 1 30.81 -30.18 21.33
CA SER A 1 30.34 -28.95 21.98
C SER A 1 29.00 -28.62 21.39
N LYS A 2 27.97 -28.61 22.22
CA LYS A 2 26.63 -28.10 21.82
C LYS A 2 26.74 -26.59 21.80
N ASP A 3 26.93 -26.02 20.64
CA ASP A 3 26.80 -24.58 20.47
C ASP A 3 25.40 -24.17 20.83
N SER A 4 25.27 -23.31 21.82
CA SER A 4 24.04 -22.80 22.35
C SER A 4 23.40 -21.88 21.27
N TYR A 5 22.44 -22.44 20.59
CA TYR A 5 21.66 -21.80 19.56
C TYR A 5 20.81 -20.69 20.17
N LYS A 6 21.03 -19.44 19.76
CA LYS A 6 20.19 -18.31 20.12
C LYS A 6 19.32 -17.98 18.89
N PRO A 7 18.01 -18.24 18.93
CA PRO A 7 17.16 -17.86 17.82
C PRO A 7 17.21 -16.35 17.63
N LEU A 8 17.37 -15.90 16.37
CA LEU A 8 17.31 -14.49 16.01
C LEU A 8 15.91 -13.95 16.37
N SER A 9 15.86 -12.83 17.03
CA SER A 9 14.60 -12.17 17.36
C SER A 9 14.04 -11.48 16.12
N LEU A 10 12.71 -11.29 16.07
CA LEU A 10 12.06 -10.50 15.03
C LEU A 10 12.63 -9.07 14.91
N SER A 11 13.26 -8.54 15.97
CA SER A 11 13.97 -7.27 15.95
C SER A 11 15.26 -7.31 15.13
N ASP A 12 15.97 -8.43 15.09
CA ASP A 12 17.20 -8.57 14.31
C ASP A 12 16.90 -8.61 12.80
N ILE A 13 15.69 -9.06 12.43
CA ILE A 13 15.20 -9.07 11.05
C ILE A 13 14.71 -7.66 10.63
N LYS A 14 14.25 -6.84 11.58
CA LYS A 14 13.71 -5.49 11.34
C LYS A 14 14.76 -4.43 11.00
N GLU A 15 16.04 -4.66 11.27
CA GLU A 15 17.10 -3.67 11.01
C GLU A 15 17.55 -3.58 9.54
N GLY A 16 16.74 -4.03 8.61
CA GLY A 16 16.82 -3.64 7.19
C GLY A 16 18.05 -4.12 6.43
N LYS A 17 18.68 -5.20 6.86
CA LYS A 17 19.78 -5.82 6.11
C LYS A 17 19.22 -6.96 5.26
N GLN A 18 18.93 -6.68 4.00
CA GLN A 18 18.49 -7.65 2.99
C GLN A 18 19.38 -8.91 2.97
N ASP A 19 20.71 -8.74 3.12
CA ASP A 19 21.69 -9.81 3.28
C ASP A 19 21.46 -10.67 4.54
N THR A 20 20.97 -10.09 5.61
CA THR A 20 20.73 -10.80 6.86
C THR A 20 19.49 -11.68 6.76
N PHE A 21 18.44 -11.19 6.09
CA PHE A 21 17.23 -11.97 5.86
C PHE A 21 17.50 -13.17 4.97
N ALA A 22 18.19 -12.99 3.83
CA ALA A 22 18.55 -14.07 2.92
C ALA A 22 19.41 -15.14 3.62
N LYS A 23 20.46 -14.74 4.34
CA LYS A 23 21.33 -15.65 5.10
C LYS A 23 20.57 -16.40 6.20
N THR A 24 19.62 -15.73 6.86
CA THR A 24 18.78 -16.35 7.88
C THR A 24 17.86 -17.40 7.27
N VAL A 25 17.21 -17.09 6.13
CA VAL A 25 16.33 -18.03 5.44
C VAL A 25 17.10 -19.26 4.95
N ASP A 26 18.26 -19.09 4.32
CA ASP A 26 19.09 -20.20 3.86
C ASP A 26 19.57 -21.10 5.00
N TYR A 27 19.82 -20.51 6.17
CA TYR A 27 20.27 -21.26 7.34
C TYR A 27 19.15 -22.13 7.94
N TYR A 28 17.93 -21.58 8.04
CA TYR A 28 16.80 -22.28 8.67
C TYR A 28 15.97 -23.15 7.73
N PHE A 29 15.98 -22.81 6.44
CA PHE A 29 15.14 -23.43 5.42
C PHE A 29 15.97 -23.73 4.17
N PRO A 30 16.96 -24.63 4.24
CA PRO A 30 17.82 -24.92 3.09
C PRO A 30 17.05 -25.54 1.92
N GLY A 31 17.47 -25.19 0.70
CA GLY A 31 16.94 -25.75 -0.53
C GLY A 31 15.65 -25.08 -1.03
N GLU A 32 14.76 -25.85 -1.64
CA GLU A 32 13.55 -25.33 -2.31
C GLU A 32 12.65 -24.46 -1.44
N LEU A 33 12.60 -24.73 -0.13
CA LEU A 33 11.80 -23.91 0.80
C LEU A 33 12.45 -22.55 1.06
N ALA A 34 13.79 -22.47 1.13
CA ALA A 34 14.51 -21.20 1.18
C ALA A 34 14.25 -20.38 -0.07
N ASP A 35 14.35 -20.99 -1.25
CA ASP A 35 14.03 -20.32 -2.53
C ASP A 35 12.61 -19.80 -2.58
N LEU A 36 11.64 -20.54 -2.06
CA LEU A 36 10.24 -20.13 -2.00
C LEU A 36 10.04 -18.91 -1.08
N ILE A 37 10.71 -18.88 0.08
CA ILE A 37 10.65 -17.78 1.03
C ILE A 37 11.38 -16.54 0.49
N LEU A 38 12.55 -16.73 -0.11
CA LEU A 38 13.36 -15.66 -0.69
C LEU A 38 12.70 -15.05 -1.94
N LYS A 39 12.00 -15.87 -2.74
CA LYS A 39 11.20 -15.38 -3.88
C LYS A 39 10.05 -14.47 -3.45
N LYS A 40 9.45 -14.72 -2.27
CA LYS A 40 8.38 -13.87 -1.74
C LYS A 40 8.86 -12.52 -1.19
N GLY A 41 10.17 -12.33 -0.98
CA GLY A 41 10.72 -11.10 -0.38
C GLY A 41 10.44 -10.98 1.12
N PRO A 42 11.02 -9.98 1.80
CA PRO A 42 10.67 -9.67 3.17
C PRO A 42 9.20 -9.26 3.26
N PRO A 43 8.48 -9.68 4.33
CA PRO A 43 7.08 -9.28 4.52
C PRO A 43 6.97 -7.76 4.61
N LEU A 44 5.85 -7.20 4.14
CA LEU A 44 5.48 -5.79 4.34
C LEU A 44 5.55 -5.47 5.85
N ASP A 45 6.46 -4.57 6.26
CA ASP A 45 6.56 -4.10 7.66
C ASP A 45 5.47 -3.05 7.93
N SER A 46 4.23 -3.51 8.05
CA SER A 46 3.05 -2.69 8.25
C SER A 46 2.54 -2.77 9.68
N SER A 47 2.20 -1.63 10.27
CA SER A 47 1.47 -1.55 11.54
C SER A 47 -0.05 -1.68 11.37
N ILE A 48 -0.54 -1.68 10.13
CA ILE A 48 -1.96 -1.75 9.76
C ILE A 48 -2.38 -3.19 9.46
N LEU A 49 -1.53 -3.95 8.74
CA LEU A 49 -1.89 -5.20 8.08
C LEU A 49 -1.61 -6.44 8.93
N SER A 50 -2.53 -7.40 8.92
CA SER A 50 -2.26 -8.77 9.36
C SER A 50 -1.48 -9.55 8.29
N GLN A 51 -0.91 -10.71 8.65
CA GLN A 51 -0.19 -11.57 7.71
C GLN A 51 -1.07 -12.05 6.55
N ASP A 52 -2.34 -12.39 6.80
CA ASP A 52 -3.29 -12.78 5.76
C ASP A 52 -3.54 -11.63 4.78
N GLN A 53 -3.67 -10.40 5.29
CA GLN A 53 -3.85 -9.19 4.49
C GLN A 53 -2.62 -8.88 3.64
N VAL A 54 -1.42 -9.06 4.19
CA VAL A 54 -0.16 -8.98 3.44
C VAL A 54 -0.16 -10.00 2.29
N GLY A 55 -0.61 -11.24 2.54
CA GLY A 55 -0.71 -12.28 1.52
C GLY A 55 -1.65 -11.92 0.35
N HIS A 56 -2.73 -11.18 0.59
CA HIS A 56 -3.58 -10.65 -0.49
C HIS A 56 -2.84 -9.63 -1.35
N ILE A 57 -2.19 -8.65 -0.73
CA ILE A 57 -1.44 -7.61 -1.44
C ILE A 57 -0.31 -8.22 -2.27
N GLN A 58 0.47 -9.14 -1.70
CA GLN A 58 1.55 -9.81 -2.42
C GLN A 58 1.04 -10.51 -3.68
N ARG A 59 -0.04 -11.30 -3.58
CA ARG A 59 -0.65 -11.94 -4.75
C ARG A 59 -1.07 -10.94 -5.82
N TRP A 60 -1.64 -9.80 -5.45
CA TRP A 60 -2.07 -8.78 -6.40
C TRP A 60 -0.90 -8.04 -7.07
N LEU A 61 0.20 -7.86 -6.37
CA LEU A 61 1.43 -7.30 -6.93
C LEU A 61 2.12 -8.32 -7.85
N ASP A 62 2.11 -9.61 -7.49
CA ASP A 62 2.76 -10.68 -8.23
C ASP A 62 2.00 -11.11 -9.51
N GLU A 63 0.75 -10.65 -9.72
CA GLU A 63 -0.03 -11.00 -10.92
C GLU A 63 0.68 -10.64 -12.24
N ASP A 64 1.48 -9.56 -12.24
CA ASP A 64 2.15 -9.03 -13.42
C ASP A 64 3.69 -9.10 -13.34
N SER A 65 4.27 -9.80 -12.34
CA SER A 65 5.74 -9.89 -12.16
C SER A 65 6.20 -11.04 -11.26
N CYS A 66 7.52 -11.28 -11.24
CA CYS A 66 8.14 -12.41 -10.54
C CYS A 66 8.52 -12.13 -9.08
N GLY A 67 7.83 -11.25 -8.42
CA GLY A 67 8.03 -10.91 -7.01
C GLY A 67 8.52 -9.48 -6.77
N PHE A 68 8.21 -8.95 -5.58
CA PHE A 68 8.54 -7.58 -5.20
C PHE A 68 9.32 -7.51 -3.89
N VAL A 69 10.13 -6.48 -3.79
CA VAL A 69 10.70 -6.01 -2.53
C VAL A 69 10.00 -4.72 -2.15
N THR A 70 9.58 -4.62 -0.90
CA THR A 70 8.90 -3.44 -0.38
C THR A 70 9.71 -2.80 0.74
N LYS A 71 9.68 -1.47 0.82
CA LYS A 71 10.30 -0.70 1.88
C LYS A 71 9.34 0.38 2.35
N LEU A 72 9.13 0.51 3.65
CA LEU A 72 8.36 1.60 4.22
C LEU A 72 9.05 2.94 3.93
N LEU A 73 8.34 3.83 3.26
CA LEU A 73 8.78 5.20 2.96
C LEU A 73 8.18 6.20 3.95
N TYR A 74 6.90 6.03 4.27
CA TYR A 74 6.14 6.98 5.06
C TYR A 74 5.13 6.26 5.95
N ARG A 75 5.05 6.72 7.20
CA ARG A 75 4.02 6.35 8.18
C ARG A 75 3.53 7.61 8.86
N ALA A 76 2.24 7.96 8.67
CA ALA A 76 1.70 9.24 9.08
C ALA A 76 1.82 9.52 10.57
N SER A 77 1.65 8.52 11.43
CA SER A 77 1.82 8.65 12.89
C SER A 77 3.25 8.96 13.32
N CYS A 78 4.24 8.59 12.52
CA CYS A 78 5.68 8.79 12.81
C CYS A 78 6.23 10.05 12.11
N ASP A 79 5.88 10.23 10.83
CA ASP A 79 6.47 11.25 9.96
C ASP A 79 5.66 12.56 9.94
N GLY A 80 4.42 12.53 10.45
CA GLY A 80 3.48 13.65 10.48
C GLY A 80 2.38 13.54 9.43
N TRP A 81 1.28 14.27 9.66
CA TRP A 81 0.01 14.15 8.91
C TRP A 81 -0.20 15.21 7.81
N ARG A 82 0.78 16.10 7.61
CA ARG A 82 0.70 17.13 6.56
C ARG A 82 1.00 16.50 5.19
N ALA A 83 0.37 17.03 4.13
CA ALA A 83 0.69 16.62 2.75
C ALA A 83 2.20 16.76 2.46
N SER A 84 2.85 17.82 2.98
CA SER A 84 4.29 18.03 2.83
C SER A 84 5.14 16.91 3.45
N ASN A 85 4.68 16.26 4.53
CA ASN A 85 5.39 15.12 5.12
C ASN A 85 5.36 13.90 4.17
N PHE A 86 4.18 13.61 3.57
CA PHE A 86 4.05 12.58 2.54
C PHE A 86 4.97 12.88 1.35
N HIS A 87 4.91 14.08 0.77
CA HIS A 87 5.70 14.44 -0.40
C HIS A 87 7.21 14.36 -0.13
N SER A 88 7.66 14.81 1.03
CA SER A 88 9.10 14.75 1.39
C SER A 88 9.67 13.34 1.45
N LYS A 89 8.82 12.33 1.66
CA LYS A 89 9.20 10.91 1.80
C LYS A 89 8.94 10.09 0.54
N CYS A 90 7.89 10.43 -0.21
CA CYS A 90 7.35 9.58 -1.26
C CYS A 90 7.59 10.11 -2.68
N ASP A 91 7.87 11.40 -2.86
CA ASP A 91 8.12 11.94 -4.19
C ASP A 91 9.38 11.33 -4.81
N ASN A 92 9.28 10.97 -6.09
CA ASN A 92 10.35 10.37 -6.90
C ASN A 92 10.88 9.02 -6.37
N GLN A 93 10.10 8.30 -5.55
CA GLN A 93 10.50 7.00 -5.02
C GLN A 93 10.08 5.80 -5.91
N GLY A 94 9.57 6.06 -7.14
CA GLY A 94 9.11 5.03 -8.07
C GLY A 94 7.74 4.48 -7.71
N PRO A 95 7.44 3.21 -8.08
CA PRO A 95 6.18 2.57 -7.77
C PRO A 95 5.93 2.50 -6.26
N THR A 96 4.69 2.75 -5.84
CA THR A 96 4.32 2.75 -4.43
C THR A 96 3.00 2.05 -4.15
N LEU A 97 2.93 1.43 -2.97
CA LEU A 97 1.72 0.90 -2.36
C LEU A 97 1.33 1.80 -1.18
N THR A 98 0.11 2.32 -1.22
CA THR A 98 -0.49 3.08 -0.12
C THR A 98 -1.48 2.20 0.64
N VAL A 99 -1.37 2.16 1.96
CA VAL A 99 -2.31 1.46 2.87
C VAL A 99 -2.92 2.48 3.82
N ILE A 100 -4.23 2.49 3.93
CA ILE A 100 -5.01 3.43 4.75
C ILE A 100 -5.84 2.63 5.75
N ARG A 101 -5.79 3.02 7.02
CA ARG A 101 -6.76 2.58 8.03
C ARG A 101 -7.59 3.77 8.46
N SER A 102 -8.90 3.70 8.28
CA SER A 102 -9.84 4.70 8.79
C SER A 102 -10.05 4.58 10.31
N THR A 103 -10.61 5.61 10.94
CA THR A 103 -11.03 5.57 12.36
C THR A 103 -12.12 4.52 12.62
N GLY A 104 -12.90 4.14 11.60
CA GLY A 104 -13.84 3.02 11.64
C GLY A 104 -13.19 1.64 11.57
N GLY A 105 -11.85 1.57 11.46
CA GLY A 105 -11.11 0.31 11.39
C GLY A 105 -11.18 -0.37 10.01
N TYR A 106 -11.60 0.32 8.97
CA TYR A 106 -11.60 -0.17 7.60
C TYR A 106 -10.21 0.00 6.98
N ILE A 107 -9.79 -0.97 6.16
CA ILE A 107 -8.45 -1.05 5.58
C ILE A 107 -8.57 -1.14 4.07
N PHE A 108 -8.02 -0.16 3.37
CA PHE A 108 -8.06 -0.03 1.92
C PHE A 108 -6.86 0.79 1.44
N GLY A 109 -6.71 0.93 0.13
CA GLY A 109 -5.62 1.73 -0.42
C GLY A 109 -5.47 1.55 -1.92
N GLY A 110 -4.26 1.79 -2.42
CA GLY A 110 -3.98 1.67 -3.84
C GLY A 110 -2.49 1.50 -4.15
N PHE A 111 -2.23 0.92 -5.28
CA PHE A 111 -0.92 0.81 -5.90
C PHE A 111 -0.84 1.72 -7.12
N CYS A 112 0.29 2.37 -7.34
CA CYS A 112 0.61 3.05 -8.59
C CYS A 112 2.05 2.73 -9.02
N ASP A 113 2.24 2.51 -10.33
CA ASP A 113 3.54 2.27 -10.96
C ASP A 113 4.26 3.57 -11.35
N THR A 114 3.60 4.72 -11.17
CA THR A 114 4.16 6.05 -11.42
C THR A 114 4.61 6.69 -10.11
N ALA A 115 5.81 7.28 -10.10
CA ALA A 115 6.35 8.00 -8.96
C ALA A 115 5.50 9.24 -8.63
N TRP A 116 5.23 9.47 -7.35
CA TRP A 116 4.59 10.70 -6.88
C TRP A 116 5.44 11.93 -7.17
N SER A 117 4.80 13.08 -7.34
CA SER A 117 5.46 14.37 -7.43
C SER A 117 4.52 15.51 -6.98
N GLY A 118 5.08 16.64 -6.56
CA GLY A 118 4.30 17.83 -6.22
C GLY A 118 3.91 18.71 -7.42
N GLU A 119 4.13 18.28 -8.66
CA GLU A 119 3.97 19.12 -9.86
C GLU A 119 2.51 19.45 -10.23
N GLY A 120 1.56 18.72 -9.68
CA GLY A 120 0.14 18.85 -10.02
C GLY A 120 -0.25 18.07 -11.28
N GLY A 121 -1.56 17.80 -11.38
CA GLY A 121 -2.19 17.16 -12.54
C GLY A 121 -2.31 15.64 -12.45
N TYR A 122 -3.07 15.10 -13.37
CA TYR A 122 -3.25 13.67 -13.51
C TYR A 122 -2.04 13.01 -14.16
N LYS A 123 -1.75 11.79 -13.75
CA LYS A 123 -0.68 10.96 -14.33
C LYS A 123 -1.24 9.60 -14.71
N THR A 124 -0.70 9.08 -15.81
CA THR A 124 -0.96 7.72 -16.27
C THR A 124 -0.27 6.72 -15.35
N SER A 125 -0.99 5.67 -15.00
CA SER A 125 -0.46 4.53 -14.25
C SER A 125 -1.25 3.29 -14.67
N ALA A 126 -0.74 2.60 -15.70
CA ALA A 126 -1.47 1.53 -16.36
C ALA A 126 -1.64 0.27 -15.49
N LYS A 127 -0.69 0.03 -14.58
CA LYS A 127 -0.72 -1.07 -13.62
C LYS A 127 -1.40 -0.68 -12.30
N ALA A 128 -1.92 0.57 -12.17
CA ALA A 128 -2.54 1.01 -10.93
C ALA A 128 -3.79 0.18 -10.59
N PHE A 129 -3.97 -0.04 -9.31
CA PHE A 129 -5.19 -0.63 -8.77
C PHE A 129 -5.51 -0.06 -7.39
N LEU A 130 -6.78 -0.05 -7.04
CA LEU A 130 -7.23 0.13 -5.67
C LEU A 130 -7.52 -1.23 -5.05
N PHE A 131 -7.58 -1.27 -3.73
CA PHE A 131 -7.98 -2.47 -3.02
C PHE A 131 -8.72 -2.15 -1.73
N THR A 132 -9.50 -3.11 -1.28
CA THR A 132 -10.00 -3.18 0.08
C THR A 132 -9.61 -4.52 0.71
N LEU A 133 -9.22 -4.48 1.98
CA LEU A 133 -8.94 -5.66 2.80
C LEU A 133 -9.97 -5.81 3.91
N LYS A 134 -10.61 -4.70 4.28
CA LYS A 134 -11.73 -4.64 5.21
C LYS A 134 -12.52 -3.36 4.92
N CYS A 135 -13.79 -3.48 4.54
CA CYS A 135 -14.64 -2.34 4.22
C CYS A 135 -15.97 -2.38 4.99
N TYR A 136 -16.66 -1.24 4.99
CA TYR A 136 -17.95 -1.07 5.66
C TYR A 136 -19.00 -2.06 5.14
N SER A 137 -19.05 -2.29 3.83
CA SER A 137 -20.05 -3.19 3.24
C SER A 137 -19.81 -4.67 3.53
N GLY A 138 -18.68 -5.02 4.15
CA GLY A 138 -18.35 -6.42 4.46
C GLY A 138 -17.87 -7.24 3.27
N LEU A 139 -17.56 -6.59 2.13
CA LEU A 139 -16.98 -7.27 0.98
C LEU A 139 -15.64 -7.92 1.35
N ALA A 140 -15.43 -9.13 0.87
CA ALA A 140 -14.14 -9.82 1.01
C ALA A 140 -12.99 -9.01 0.37
N PRO A 141 -11.71 -9.28 0.72
CA PRO A 141 -10.58 -8.62 0.11
C PRO A 141 -10.67 -8.60 -1.42
N THR A 142 -10.68 -7.41 -2.01
CA THR A 142 -10.97 -7.20 -3.43
C THR A 142 -10.01 -6.19 -4.04
N LYS A 143 -9.46 -6.54 -5.21
CA LYS A 143 -8.68 -5.65 -6.09
C LYS A 143 -9.62 -4.98 -7.09
N MET A 144 -9.45 -3.69 -7.30
CA MET A 144 -10.21 -2.86 -8.23
C MET A 144 -9.25 -2.26 -9.25
N ARG A 145 -9.33 -2.69 -10.50
CA ARG A 145 -8.41 -2.26 -11.56
C ARG A 145 -8.79 -0.87 -12.07
N VAL A 146 -7.83 -0.14 -12.60
CA VAL A 146 -8.09 1.06 -13.37
C VAL A 146 -8.84 0.68 -14.66
N LYS A 147 -9.86 1.47 -15.04
CA LYS A 147 -10.58 1.30 -16.30
C LYS A 147 -9.67 1.71 -17.46
N GLU A 148 -9.53 0.89 -18.49
CA GLU A 148 -8.63 1.14 -19.62
C GLU A 148 -8.78 2.55 -20.21
N ARG A 149 -10.02 3.02 -20.37
CA ARG A 149 -10.33 4.35 -20.92
C ARG A 149 -9.93 5.53 -20.02
N ASN A 150 -9.53 5.28 -18.76
CA ASN A 150 -9.25 6.29 -17.74
C ASN A 150 -7.85 6.16 -17.13
N ASN A 151 -6.97 5.36 -17.74
CA ASN A 151 -5.63 5.12 -17.20
C ASN A 151 -4.76 6.40 -17.19
N ASP A 152 -5.08 7.40 -18.01
CA ASP A 152 -4.47 8.72 -18.03
C ASP A 152 -4.77 9.56 -16.79
N ARG A 153 -5.73 9.14 -15.98
CA ARG A 153 -6.15 9.78 -14.72
C ARG A 153 -6.06 8.84 -13.53
N ALA A 154 -5.17 7.86 -13.59
CA ALA A 154 -5.05 6.85 -12.54
C ALA A 154 -4.66 7.47 -11.19
N VAL A 155 -3.76 8.45 -11.18
CA VAL A 155 -3.36 9.16 -9.97
C VAL A 155 -3.39 10.67 -10.18
N TYR A 156 -3.63 11.43 -9.09
CA TYR A 156 -3.62 12.88 -9.11
C TYR A 156 -2.50 13.41 -8.22
N HIS A 157 -1.57 14.11 -8.83
CA HIS A 157 -0.44 14.73 -8.14
C HIS A 157 -0.80 16.15 -7.72
N ASN A 158 -0.63 16.47 -6.45
CA ASN A 158 -0.84 17.83 -5.95
C ASN A 158 -0.18 17.97 -4.58
N ARG A 159 0.69 18.95 -4.42
CA ARG A 159 1.44 19.21 -3.17
C ARG A 159 0.56 19.48 -1.94
N SER A 160 -0.72 19.79 -2.14
CA SER A 160 -1.66 20.06 -1.06
C SER A 160 -2.38 18.80 -0.54
N TYR A 161 -2.26 17.67 -1.25
CA TYR A 161 -2.89 16.41 -0.89
C TYR A 161 -1.84 15.34 -0.59
N GLY A 162 -2.21 14.34 0.18
CA GLY A 162 -1.50 13.08 0.26
C GLY A 162 -1.80 12.18 -0.95
N PRO A 163 -1.66 10.86 -0.82
CA PRO A 163 -1.94 9.93 -1.89
C PRO A 163 -3.35 10.11 -2.44
N SER A 164 -3.45 10.35 -3.76
CA SER A 164 -4.73 10.63 -4.42
C SER A 164 -4.84 9.81 -5.72
N PHE A 165 -5.90 9.01 -5.81
CA PHE A 165 -6.16 8.08 -6.89
C PHE A 165 -7.44 8.47 -7.63
N GLY A 166 -7.37 8.46 -8.97
CA GLY A 166 -8.51 8.63 -9.84
C GLY A 166 -8.92 10.07 -10.14
N GLY A 167 -9.47 10.26 -11.33
CA GLY A 167 -9.94 11.56 -11.83
C GLY A 167 -11.18 12.11 -11.11
N GLY A 168 -11.87 11.28 -10.34
CA GLY A 168 -13.01 11.66 -9.49
C GLY A 168 -12.71 11.54 -8.00
N TYR A 169 -11.43 11.47 -7.63
CA TYR A 169 -10.99 11.16 -6.27
C TYR A 169 -11.58 9.83 -5.78
N ASP A 170 -11.35 8.77 -6.56
CA ASP A 170 -11.74 7.41 -6.14
C ASP A 170 -11.22 7.11 -4.72
N ILE A 171 -10.01 7.58 -4.38
CA ILE A 171 -9.50 7.76 -3.01
C ILE A 171 -8.67 9.06 -2.98
N CYS A 172 -8.91 9.92 -1.99
CA CYS A 172 -8.09 11.11 -1.77
C CYS A 172 -7.80 11.28 -0.28
N VAL A 173 -6.51 11.35 0.08
CA VAL A 173 -6.07 11.63 1.45
C VAL A 173 -5.69 13.09 1.56
N TYR A 174 -6.38 13.82 2.44
CA TYR A 174 -6.05 15.22 2.74
C TYR A 174 -5.01 15.35 3.85
N GLY A 175 -4.36 16.50 3.90
CA GLY A 175 -3.50 16.83 5.03
C GLY A 175 -4.28 16.84 6.35
N ASN A 176 -3.61 16.42 7.44
CA ASN A 176 -4.19 16.27 8.77
C ASN A 176 -5.41 15.32 8.83
N ALA A 177 -5.36 14.24 8.01
CA ALA A 177 -6.43 13.25 7.90
C ALA A 177 -6.78 12.56 9.22
N ASN A 178 -5.92 12.62 10.23
CA ASN A 178 -6.16 12.10 11.57
C ASN A 178 -7.05 13.01 12.44
N SER A 179 -7.23 14.27 12.06
CA SER A 179 -7.95 15.28 12.88
C SER A 179 -9.15 15.91 12.15
N ASN A 180 -9.37 15.54 10.89
CA ASN A 180 -10.51 15.99 10.10
C ASN A 180 -11.03 14.86 9.19
N SER A 181 -12.25 15.03 8.66
CA SER A 181 -12.91 14.11 7.75
C SER A 181 -12.95 14.63 6.32
N ASN A 182 -11.91 15.35 5.88
CA ASN A 182 -11.85 15.89 4.50
C ASN A 182 -11.41 14.84 3.47
N SER A 183 -10.72 13.79 3.92
CA SER A 183 -10.37 12.67 3.04
C SER A 183 -11.63 11.99 2.52
N SER A 184 -11.59 11.52 1.28
CA SER A 184 -12.80 11.04 0.61
C SER A 184 -12.58 9.78 -0.22
N THR A 185 -13.69 9.05 -0.43
CA THR A 185 -13.76 7.91 -1.35
C THR A 185 -14.93 8.09 -2.32
N SER A 186 -14.68 7.82 -3.60
CA SER A 186 -15.71 7.88 -4.67
C SER A 186 -15.38 6.87 -5.77
N VAL A 187 -15.17 5.61 -5.36
CA VAL A 187 -14.75 4.53 -6.27
C VAL A 187 -15.77 4.31 -7.37
N GLY A 188 -15.29 4.19 -8.61
CA GLY A 188 -16.14 3.97 -9.77
C GLY A 188 -16.00 5.03 -10.86
N HIS A 189 -15.26 6.11 -10.59
CA HIS A 189 -14.92 7.09 -11.63
C HIS A 189 -13.80 6.57 -12.53
N THR A 190 -12.63 6.37 -11.98
CA THR A 190 -11.46 5.90 -12.70
C THR A 190 -11.25 4.40 -12.54
N TYR A 191 -11.52 3.91 -11.35
CA TYR A 191 -11.37 2.50 -11.01
C TYR A 191 -12.69 1.76 -11.08
N GLU A 192 -12.63 0.43 -11.22
CA GLU A 192 -13.81 -0.42 -11.18
C GLU A 192 -14.43 -0.39 -9.78
N CYS A 193 -15.74 -0.18 -9.72
CA CYS A 193 -16.49 -0.37 -8.48
C CYS A 193 -17.03 -1.80 -8.46
N PRO A 194 -16.82 -2.57 -7.38
CA PRO A 194 -17.35 -3.93 -7.29
C PRO A 194 -18.87 -3.97 -7.47
N ALA A 195 -19.36 -4.98 -8.16
CA ALA A 195 -20.77 -5.13 -8.47
C ALA A 195 -21.64 -5.07 -7.20
N GLY A 196 -22.75 -4.32 -7.26
CA GLY A 196 -23.65 -4.15 -6.13
C GLY A 196 -23.16 -3.19 -5.04
N GLN A 197 -22.00 -2.56 -5.21
CA GLN A 197 -21.47 -1.59 -4.25
C GLN A 197 -21.77 -0.15 -4.67
N THR A 198 -21.91 0.72 -3.65
CA THR A 198 -22.02 2.18 -3.84
C THR A 198 -20.65 2.81 -3.63
N GLY A 199 -20.04 3.35 -4.68
CA GLY A 199 -18.64 3.75 -4.72
C GLY A 199 -18.20 4.76 -3.66
N ASN A 200 -19.11 5.63 -3.20
CA ASN A 200 -18.82 6.63 -2.16
C ASN A 200 -19.17 6.17 -0.74
N ALA A 201 -19.56 4.93 -0.53
CA ALA A 201 -19.96 4.45 0.80
C ALA A 201 -19.40 3.07 1.17
N PHE A 202 -19.13 2.18 0.20
CA PHE A 202 -18.80 0.80 0.55
C PHE A 202 -17.49 0.64 1.32
N LEU A 203 -16.51 1.52 1.13
CA LEU A 203 -15.22 1.45 1.82
C LEU A 203 -15.36 1.81 3.31
N THR A 204 -16.00 2.95 3.62
CA THR A 204 -16.01 3.56 4.96
C THR A 204 -17.39 3.85 5.53
N GLY A 205 -18.47 3.53 4.80
CA GLY A 205 -19.84 3.84 5.17
C GLY A 205 -20.31 5.23 4.76
N SER A 206 -19.41 6.09 4.30
CA SER A 206 -19.69 7.45 3.84
C SER A 206 -18.66 7.92 2.81
N HIS A 207 -18.98 8.99 2.08
CA HIS A 207 -18.05 9.62 1.13
C HIS A 207 -16.79 10.13 1.84
N ASN A 208 -16.94 10.78 2.98
CA ASN A 208 -15.84 11.33 3.75
C ASN A 208 -15.36 10.38 4.85
N PHE A 209 -14.06 10.40 5.13
CA PHE A 209 -13.49 9.60 6.22
C PHE A 209 -12.35 10.33 6.94
N GLN A 210 -12.10 9.90 8.17
CA GLN A 210 -10.94 10.26 8.96
C GLN A 210 -10.01 9.05 9.01
N ALA A 211 -8.71 9.26 8.80
CA ALA A 211 -7.72 8.20 8.87
C ALA A 211 -7.16 8.03 10.30
N SER A 212 -6.96 6.81 10.73
CA SER A 212 -6.20 6.48 11.95
C SER A 212 -4.74 6.13 11.66
N GLU A 213 -4.42 5.74 10.41
CA GLU A 213 -3.05 5.55 9.93
C GLU A 213 -3.00 5.58 8.39
N VAL A 214 -1.89 6.04 7.87
CA VAL A 214 -1.53 5.97 6.44
C VAL A 214 -0.08 5.51 6.33
N GLU A 215 0.13 4.45 5.57
CA GLU A 215 1.47 3.92 5.25
C GLU A 215 1.69 3.91 3.75
N VAL A 216 2.90 4.25 3.32
CA VAL A 216 3.32 4.17 1.92
C VAL A 216 4.63 3.40 1.84
N PHE A 217 4.64 2.40 0.96
CA PHE A 217 5.79 1.54 0.71
C PHE A 217 6.28 1.76 -0.73
N SER A 218 7.59 1.80 -0.94
CA SER A 218 8.13 1.58 -2.29
C SER A 218 7.93 0.13 -2.69
N VAL A 219 7.73 -0.10 -3.98
CA VAL A 219 7.56 -1.43 -4.56
C VAL A 219 8.55 -1.57 -5.70
N GLN A 220 9.51 -2.48 -5.58
CA GLN A 220 10.53 -2.72 -6.58
C GLN A 220 10.45 -4.16 -7.04
N GLU A 221 10.44 -4.38 -8.36
CA GLU A 221 10.52 -5.72 -8.93
C GLU A 221 11.88 -6.35 -8.57
N LYS A 222 11.86 -7.63 -8.23
CA LYS A 222 13.10 -8.39 -8.07
C LYS A 222 13.74 -8.56 -9.44
N VAL A 223 15.02 -8.20 -9.54
CA VAL A 223 15.86 -8.43 -10.71
C VAL A 223 16.37 -9.86 -10.71
#